data_6cc5d99fb343e0521ac35d5e88f9b5d1
#
_entry.id   6cc5d99fb343e0521ac35d5e88f9b5d1
#
_cell.length_a   1.000
_cell.length_b   1.000
_cell.length_c   1.000
_cell.angle_alpha   90.00
_cell.angle_beta   90.00
_cell.angle_gamma   90.00
#
_symmetry.space_group_name_H-M   'P 1'
#
loop_
_entity.id
_entity.type
_entity.pdbx_description
1 polymer ?
#
loop_
_entity_poly.entity_id
_entity_poly.type
_entity_poly.pdbx_seq_one_letter_code
_entity_poly.pdbx_strand_id
1 'polypeptide(L)'
;MDYRALSSELNKGTVAPCYLFIAYDRYIAKAYVRQIRGMILTGELADMNCRVFDDKKVDARVLAAELGAMPMMAEKRLVVMDSDSFAAVCSSKELSGILTDFISSDPVHACLICISPKMPDKRTKLYSAFAQHGRIVEMKRYDERGLSDYVTNRLKAAKLSISKEALEYFLDATDYTSYRSGTDLGYVVNELDKLTAWCRGKKLVSLEDVRSVCSPAVTRDISRYTDCVLRGDMKGAMEAVMELRELRTGLSLVMYSLDGALRQNAMMQYGLSHGMGEEEIAKKQGRHPYVIKLARKNNRMSLEDSLYGIALLGETDRKLKRSLIDEDSAYILITTALTSRAAK
;
A
#
# COMPACT_ATOMS: atom_id res chain seq x y z
N MET A 1 0.47 8.59 19.24
CA MET A 1 1.19 9.76 18.70
C MET A 1 1.28 9.65 17.18
N ASP A 2 1.54 10.73 16.45
CA ASP A 2 1.85 10.65 15.03
C ASP A 2 3.37 10.47 14.78
N TYR A 3 3.75 10.18 13.53
CA TYR A 3 5.15 9.96 13.16
C TYR A 3 6.02 11.24 13.29
N ARG A 4 5.44 12.44 13.28
CA ARG A 4 6.18 13.71 13.46
C ARG A 4 6.65 13.86 14.90
N ALA A 5 5.79 13.49 15.85
CA ALA A 5 6.15 13.45 17.26
C ALA A 5 7.25 12.39 17.53
N LEU A 6 7.17 11.22 16.87
CA LEU A 6 8.23 10.22 16.91
C LEU A 6 9.55 10.78 16.37
N SER A 7 9.54 11.46 15.21
CA SER A 7 10.75 12.12 14.68
C SER A 7 11.38 13.07 15.67
N SER A 8 10.57 13.85 16.38
CA SER A 8 11.07 14.78 17.41
C SER A 8 11.71 14.06 18.59
N GLU A 9 11.13 12.94 19.06
CA GLU A 9 11.73 12.11 20.13
C GLU A 9 13.06 11.50 19.67
N LEU A 10 13.10 10.91 18.47
CA LEU A 10 14.32 10.30 17.93
C LEU A 10 15.44 11.32 17.68
N ASN A 11 15.11 12.52 17.20
CA ASN A 11 16.10 13.60 17.03
C ASN A 11 16.71 14.08 18.35
N LYS A 12 16.02 13.87 19.49
CA LYS A 12 16.54 14.12 20.84
C LYS A 12 17.33 12.93 21.40
N GLY A 13 17.52 11.86 20.60
CA GLY A 13 18.23 10.66 21.02
C GLY A 13 17.40 9.71 21.89
N THR A 14 16.09 9.94 22.03
CA THR A 14 15.23 9.14 22.90
C THR A 14 14.60 7.99 22.13
N VAL A 15 14.89 6.74 22.57
CA VAL A 15 14.29 5.52 22.01
C VAL A 15 13.52 4.80 23.10
N ALA A 16 12.22 4.60 22.90
CA ALA A 16 11.37 3.86 23.83
C ALA A 16 11.65 2.35 23.77
N PRO A 17 11.35 1.59 24.83
CA PRO A 17 11.59 0.15 24.84
C PRO A 17 10.66 -0.62 23.89
N CYS A 18 9.45 -0.13 23.66
CA CYS A 18 8.46 -0.84 22.83
C CYS A 18 7.71 0.13 21.92
N TYR A 19 7.52 -0.25 20.66
CA TYR A 19 6.74 0.48 19.66
C TYR A 19 5.70 -0.40 19.00
N LEU A 20 4.50 0.13 18.83
CA LEU A 20 3.47 -0.38 17.94
C LEU A 20 3.27 0.63 16.80
N PHE A 21 3.79 0.32 15.62
CA PHE A 21 3.62 1.12 14.42
C PHE A 21 2.35 0.69 13.68
N ILE A 22 1.37 1.58 13.61
CA ILE A 22 0.16 1.40 12.80
C ILE A 22 0.45 2.02 11.45
N ALA A 23 0.92 1.19 10.52
CA ALA A 23 1.54 1.61 9.28
C ALA A 23 0.57 1.46 8.10
N TYR A 24 -0.14 2.52 7.78
CA TYR A 24 -0.93 2.60 6.55
C TYR A 24 -0.05 2.72 5.29
N ASP A 25 1.23 3.03 5.49
CA ASP A 25 2.30 2.95 4.51
C ASP A 25 3.49 2.20 5.13
N ARG A 26 3.75 1.01 4.62
CA ARG A 26 4.79 0.11 5.15
C ARG A 26 6.21 0.67 4.96
N TYR A 27 6.43 1.45 3.90
CA TYR A 27 7.74 2.06 3.65
C TYR A 27 8.11 3.07 4.74
N ILE A 28 7.13 3.87 5.19
CA ILE A 28 7.35 4.83 6.28
C ILE A 28 7.77 4.10 7.55
N ALA A 29 7.04 3.03 7.94
CA ALA A 29 7.40 2.24 9.12
C ALA A 29 8.82 1.66 9.02
N LYS A 30 9.17 1.06 7.87
CA LYS A 30 10.51 0.52 7.65
C LYS A 30 11.62 1.58 7.70
N ALA A 31 11.32 2.82 7.30
CA ALA A 31 12.27 3.92 7.42
C ALA A 31 12.57 4.24 8.90
N TYR A 32 11.53 4.30 9.75
CA TYR A 32 11.72 4.50 11.20
C TYR A 32 12.40 3.30 11.89
N VAL A 33 12.09 2.07 11.48
CA VAL A 33 12.82 0.89 11.97
C VAL A 33 14.32 1.01 11.68
N ARG A 34 14.69 1.42 10.44
CA ARG A 34 16.12 1.63 10.08
C ARG A 34 16.75 2.75 10.91
N GLN A 35 16.03 3.85 11.15
CA GLN A 35 16.52 4.95 11.97
C GLN A 35 16.76 4.49 13.41
N ILE A 36 15.79 3.84 14.06
CA ILE A 36 15.91 3.32 15.43
C ILE A 36 17.05 2.29 15.49
N ARG A 37 17.14 1.38 14.53
CA ARG A 37 18.24 0.42 14.44
C ARG A 37 19.59 1.12 14.42
N GLY A 38 19.79 2.15 13.60
CA GLY A 38 21.03 2.91 13.53
C GLY A 38 21.37 3.67 14.81
N MET A 39 20.37 3.99 15.65
CA MET A 39 20.58 4.67 16.94
C MET A 39 21.00 3.72 18.06
N ILE A 40 20.47 2.49 18.08
CA ILE A 40 20.66 1.55 19.20
C ILE A 40 21.65 0.43 18.89
N LEU A 41 21.88 0.12 17.62
CA LEU A 41 22.80 -0.93 17.18
C LEU A 41 23.97 -0.31 16.43
N THR A 42 25.08 -0.17 17.14
CA THR A 42 26.35 0.36 16.61
C THR A 42 27.43 -0.71 16.64
N GLY A 43 28.42 -0.59 15.75
CA GLY A 43 29.57 -1.50 15.67
C GLY A 43 29.35 -2.74 14.81
N GLU A 44 30.38 -3.59 14.78
CA GLU A 44 30.47 -4.77 13.88
C GLU A 44 29.45 -5.87 14.23
N LEU A 45 28.98 -5.95 15.47
CA LEU A 45 28.02 -6.95 15.94
C LEU A 45 26.55 -6.48 15.89
N ALA A 46 26.26 -5.38 15.21
CA ALA A 46 24.92 -4.82 15.11
C ALA A 46 23.89 -5.86 14.58
N ASP A 47 24.28 -6.67 13.59
CA ASP A 47 23.37 -7.68 12.99
C ASP A 47 23.05 -8.83 13.96
N MET A 48 23.97 -9.20 14.86
CA MET A 48 23.75 -10.24 15.86
C MET A 48 22.75 -9.80 16.95
N ASN A 49 22.60 -8.49 17.12
CA ASN A 49 21.66 -7.90 18.08
C ASN A 49 20.33 -7.49 17.42
N CYS A 50 20.10 -7.87 16.16
CA CYS A 50 18.87 -7.55 15.42
C CYS A 50 18.14 -8.82 14.99
N ARG A 51 16.94 -9.02 15.48
CA ARG A 51 16.06 -10.11 15.02
C ARG A 51 14.83 -9.56 14.35
N VAL A 52 14.57 -10.02 13.13
CA VAL A 52 13.35 -9.69 12.37
C VAL A 52 12.53 -10.96 12.21
N PHE A 53 11.26 -10.87 12.60
CA PHE A 53 10.23 -11.87 12.32
C PHE A 53 9.40 -11.34 11.16
N ASP A 54 9.46 -12.00 10.01
CA ASP A 54 8.76 -11.64 8.77
C ASP A 54 7.86 -12.77 8.22
N ASP A 55 7.90 -13.93 8.87
CA ASP A 55 7.10 -15.09 8.53
C ASP A 55 5.70 -15.05 9.14
N LYS A 56 4.72 -15.68 8.46
CA LYS A 56 3.37 -15.88 8.99
C LYS A 56 3.29 -16.86 10.17
N LYS A 57 4.32 -17.70 10.34
CA LYS A 57 4.42 -18.64 11.45
C LYS A 57 5.48 -18.18 12.43
N VAL A 58 5.07 -17.89 13.65
CA VAL A 58 5.95 -17.50 14.74
C VAL A 58 5.94 -18.63 15.77
N ASP A 59 7.12 -19.17 16.07
CA ASP A 59 7.29 -20.15 17.15
C ASP A 59 7.38 -19.42 18.50
N ALA A 60 6.56 -19.85 19.45
CA ALA A 60 6.46 -19.21 20.77
C ALA A 60 7.76 -19.31 21.57
N ARG A 61 8.49 -20.46 21.46
CA ARG A 61 9.75 -20.65 22.16
C ARG A 61 10.86 -19.76 21.59
N VAL A 62 10.88 -19.65 20.26
CA VAL A 62 11.85 -18.78 19.58
C VAL A 62 11.57 -17.31 19.92
N LEU A 63 10.29 -16.90 19.91
CA LEU A 63 9.91 -15.52 20.29
C LEU A 63 10.32 -15.22 21.72
N ALA A 64 10.01 -16.08 22.68
CA ALA A 64 10.35 -15.89 24.09
C ALA A 64 11.88 -15.85 24.28
N ALA A 65 12.63 -16.72 23.61
CA ALA A 65 14.09 -16.74 23.66
C ALA A 65 14.71 -15.47 23.11
N GLU A 66 14.23 -14.96 21.97
CA GLU A 66 14.76 -13.73 21.36
C GLU A 66 14.44 -12.47 22.16
N LEU A 67 13.26 -12.41 22.80
CA LEU A 67 12.88 -11.30 23.67
C LEU A 67 13.67 -11.31 24.99
N GLY A 68 13.96 -12.51 25.53
CA GLY A 68 14.72 -12.67 26.79
C GLY A 68 16.24 -12.67 26.59
N ALA A 69 16.75 -12.70 25.37
CA ALA A 69 18.19 -12.77 25.13
C ALA A 69 18.88 -11.45 25.47
N MET A 70 20.04 -11.55 26.15
CA MET A 70 20.87 -10.39 26.44
C MET A 70 21.60 -9.90 25.19
N PRO A 71 21.84 -8.57 25.05
CA PRO A 71 22.61 -8.04 23.94
C PRO A 71 24.06 -8.52 24.00
N MET A 72 24.64 -8.80 22.80
CA MET A 72 26.02 -9.22 22.65
C MET A 72 26.90 -8.01 22.39
N MET A 73 27.74 -7.62 23.36
CA MET A 73 28.63 -6.47 23.27
C MET A 73 27.93 -5.16 22.80
N ALA A 74 26.68 -4.98 23.19
CA ALA A 74 25.84 -3.82 22.88
C ALA A 74 24.95 -3.49 24.08
N GLU A 75 24.40 -2.28 24.13
CA GLU A 75 23.49 -1.87 25.22
C GLU A 75 22.10 -2.49 25.07
N LYS A 76 21.64 -2.67 23.84
CA LYS A 76 20.27 -3.16 23.53
C LYS A 76 20.26 -4.12 22.34
N ARG A 77 19.25 -4.98 22.33
CA ARG A 77 18.82 -5.74 21.15
C ARG A 77 17.66 -5.05 20.46
N LEU A 78 17.49 -5.32 19.18
CA LEU A 78 16.31 -4.90 18.41
C LEU A 78 15.54 -6.14 17.96
N VAL A 79 14.28 -6.22 18.36
CA VAL A 79 13.37 -7.26 17.87
C VAL A 79 12.28 -6.57 17.05
N VAL A 80 12.13 -6.94 15.79
CA VAL A 80 11.14 -6.37 14.87
C VAL A 80 10.15 -7.47 14.47
N MET A 81 8.87 -7.20 14.64
CA MET A 81 7.80 -8.04 14.11
C MET A 81 7.14 -7.32 12.94
N ASP A 82 7.32 -7.85 11.73
CA ASP A 82 6.64 -7.32 10.55
C ASP A 82 5.14 -7.66 10.59
N SER A 83 4.35 -7.06 9.73
CA SER A 83 2.89 -7.10 9.73
C SER A 83 2.30 -8.53 9.72
N ASP A 84 2.90 -9.46 8.99
CA ASP A 84 2.42 -10.84 8.92
C ASP A 84 2.68 -11.59 10.23
N SER A 85 3.87 -11.44 10.82
CA SER A 85 4.22 -12.02 12.10
C SER A 85 3.42 -11.42 13.25
N PHE A 86 3.22 -10.11 13.26
CA PHE A 86 2.39 -9.46 14.27
C PHE A 86 0.92 -9.86 14.16
N ALA A 87 0.38 -10.07 12.95
CA ALA A 87 -0.96 -10.60 12.76
C ALA A 87 -1.10 -12.03 13.31
N ALA A 88 -0.08 -12.88 13.13
CA ALA A 88 -0.04 -14.22 13.74
C ALA A 88 -0.06 -14.15 15.26
N VAL A 89 0.72 -13.24 15.86
CA VAL A 89 0.72 -12.98 17.31
C VAL A 89 -0.66 -12.53 17.81
N CYS A 90 -1.31 -11.60 17.13
CA CYS A 90 -2.64 -11.12 17.53
C CYS A 90 -3.71 -12.22 17.47
N SER A 91 -3.49 -13.27 16.67
CA SER A 91 -4.40 -14.40 16.51
C SER A 91 -4.17 -15.53 17.53
N SER A 92 -3.04 -15.52 18.25
CA SER A 92 -2.64 -16.54 19.22
C SER A 92 -2.64 -15.97 20.63
N LYS A 93 -3.37 -16.63 21.56
CA LYS A 93 -3.37 -16.25 22.98
C LYS A 93 -1.98 -16.41 23.62
N GLU A 94 -1.26 -17.48 23.27
CA GLU A 94 0.08 -17.76 23.77
C GLU A 94 1.08 -16.68 23.34
N LEU A 95 1.20 -16.42 22.04
CA LEU A 95 2.11 -15.42 21.50
C LEU A 95 1.77 -14.01 21.99
N SER A 96 0.49 -13.66 22.03
CA SER A 96 0.01 -12.39 22.57
C SER A 96 0.33 -12.23 24.05
N GLY A 97 0.25 -13.33 24.84
CA GLY A 97 0.66 -13.35 26.24
C GLY A 97 2.15 -13.05 26.40
N ILE A 98 3.02 -13.75 25.67
CA ILE A 98 4.48 -13.54 25.69
C ILE A 98 4.83 -12.06 25.43
N LEU A 99 4.22 -11.46 24.38
CA LEU A 99 4.47 -10.03 24.10
C LEU A 99 3.92 -9.10 25.19
N THR A 100 2.74 -9.40 25.73
CA THR A 100 2.13 -8.59 26.78
C THR A 100 3.01 -8.58 28.04
N ASP A 101 3.49 -9.75 28.45
CA ASP A 101 4.36 -9.89 29.63
C ASP A 101 5.71 -9.17 29.40
N PHE A 102 6.30 -9.34 28.23
CA PHE A 102 7.54 -8.63 27.87
C PHE A 102 7.38 -7.11 27.89
N ILE A 103 6.34 -6.56 27.26
CA ILE A 103 6.09 -5.12 27.23
C ILE A 103 5.84 -4.57 28.66
N SER A 104 5.09 -5.31 29.47
CA SER A 104 4.75 -4.90 30.84
C SER A 104 5.92 -4.97 31.81
N SER A 105 7.00 -5.67 31.44
CA SER A 105 8.22 -5.75 32.26
C SER A 105 9.14 -4.53 32.11
N ASP A 106 8.79 -3.53 31.29
CA ASP A 106 9.61 -2.36 30.96
C ASP A 106 11.06 -2.75 30.59
N PRO A 107 11.26 -3.50 29.49
CA PRO A 107 12.55 -4.08 29.15
C PRO A 107 13.59 -3.00 28.87
N VAL A 108 14.73 -3.07 29.58
CA VAL A 108 15.86 -2.15 29.40
C VAL A 108 16.90 -2.64 28.37
N HIS A 109 16.99 -3.97 28.19
CA HIS A 109 18.00 -4.63 27.36
C HIS A 109 17.59 -4.85 25.90
N ALA A 110 16.32 -4.59 25.57
CA ALA A 110 15.81 -4.77 24.21
C ALA A 110 14.85 -3.65 23.81
N CYS A 111 14.76 -3.42 22.50
CA CYS A 111 13.75 -2.59 21.87
C CYS A 111 12.87 -3.48 20.98
N LEU A 112 11.58 -3.49 21.23
CA LEU A 112 10.59 -4.23 20.44
C LEU A 112 9.84 -3.28 19.50
N ILE A 113 9.78 -3.59 18.22
CA ILE A 113 8.98 -2.86 17.24
C ILE A 113 7.99 -3.84 16.58
N CYS A 114 6.70 -3.61 16.77
CA CYS A 114 5.64 -4.35 16.08
C CYS A 114 5.00 -3.46 15.02
N ILE A 115 4.83 -3.99 13.80
CA ILE A 115 4.22 -3.28 12.66
C ILE A 115 2.84 -3.88 12.38
N SER A 116 1.80 -3.06 12.38
CA SER A 116 0.44 -3.46 12.01
C SER A 116 -0.06 -2.64 10.82
N PRO A 117 -0.64 -3.26 9.77
CA PRO A 117 -1.17 -2.51 8.62
C PRO A 117 -2.49 -1.79 8.93
N LYS A 118 -3.09 -2.08 10.07
CA LYS A 118 -4.35 -1.49 10.54
C LYS A 118 -4.36 -1.36 12.06
N MET A 119 -5.26 -0.53 12.58
CA MET A 119 -5.46 -0.40 14.01
C MET A 119 -5.86 -1.77 14.62
N PRO A 120 -5.10 -2.32 15.57
CA PRO A 120 -5.51 -3.52 16.30
C PRO A 120 -6.72 -3.25 17.19
N ASP A 121 -7.37 -4.32 17.68
CA ASP A 121 -8.48 -4.18 18.62
C ASP A 121 -7.98 -3.58 19.95
N LYS A 122 -8.45 -2.37 20.24
CA LYS A 122 -8.07 -1.58 21.41
C LYS A 122 -8.47 -2.23 22.76
N ARG A 123 -9.37 -3.23 22.74
CA ARG A 123 -9.84 -3.94 23.93
C ARG A 123 -8.88 -5.05 24.36
N THR A 124 -7.88 -5.37 23.56
CA THR A 124 -6.92 -6.43 23.87
C THR A 124 -5.91 -6.01 24.94
N LYS A 125 -5.49 -6.97 25.77
CA LYS A 125 -4.42 -6.75 26.76
C LYS A 125 -3.12 -6.30 26.10
N LEU A 126 -2.79 -6.85 24.95
CA LEU A 126 -1.60 -6.47 24.18
C LEU A 126 -1.63 -4.99 23.77
N TYR A 127 -2.77 -4.48 23.27
CA TYR A 127 -2.90 -3.06 22.96
C TYR A 127 -2.74 -2.18 24.21
N SER A 128 -3.34 -2.59 25.32
CA SER A 128 -3.25 -1.86 26.61
C SER A 128 -1.80 -1.83 27.13
N ALA A 129 -1.05 -2.92 27.00
CA ALA A 129 0.37 -2.96 27.35
C ALA A 129 1.20 -1.95 26.52
N PHE A 130 1.01 -1.89 25.21
CA PHE A 130 1.66 -0.85 24.37
C PHE A 130 1.25 0.56 24.76
N ALA A 131 -0.02 0.78 25.14
CA ALA A 131 -0.51 2.10 25.51
C ALA A 131 0.09 2.59 26.84
N GLN A 132 0.38 1.69 27.80
CA GLN A 132 0.90 2.00 29.11
C GLN A 132 2.43 2.06 29.16
N HIS A 133 3.10 1.09 28.54
CA HIS A 133 4.55 0.88 28.67
C HIS A 133 5.33 1.18 27.36
N GLY A 134 4.66 1.35 26.24
CA GLY A 134 5.28 1.57 24.94
C GLY A 134 4.90 2.89 24.28
N ARG A 135 5.06 2.91 22.96
CA ARG A 135 4.61 4.00 22.09
C ARG A 135 3.76 3.45 20.96
N ILE A 136 2.51 3.91 20.84
CA ILE A 136 1.64 3.61 19.69
C ILE A 136 1.77 4.79 18.73
N VAL A 137 2.28 4.49 17.51
CA VAL A 137 2.55 5.51 16.49
C VAL A 137 1.72 5.24 15.24
N GLU A 138 0.85 6.18 14.89
CA GLU A 138 0.09 6.15 13.64
C GLU A 138 0.91 6.75 12.51
N MET A 139 1.19 5.93 11.50
CA MET A 139 1.91 6.31 10.29
C MET A 139 0.93 6.37 9.12
N LYS A 140 0.25 7.51 9.01
CA LYS A 140 -0.69 7.78 7.93
C LYS A 140 0.06 7.98 6.61
N ARG A 141 -0.60 7.63 5.52
CA ARG A 141 -0.13 8.00 4.17
C ARG A 141 -0.12 9.52 4.06
N TYR A 142 0.78 10.04 3.25
CA TYR A 142 0.75 11.46 2.91
C TYR A 142 -0.54 11.77 2.12
N ASP A 143 -1.14 12.90 2.42
CA ASP A 143 -2.09 13.54 1.52
C ASP A 143 -1.34 14.21 0.35
N GLU A 144 -2.06 14.77 -0.60
CA GLU A 144 -1.49 15.38 -1.80
C GLU A 144 -0.48 16.49 -1.45
N ARG A 145 -0.80 17.33 -0.47
CA ARG A 145 0.08 18.40 -0.01
C ARG A 145 1.33 17.84 0.67
N GLY A 146 1.15 16.89 1.57
CA GLY A 146 2.28 16.26 2.27
C GLY A 146 3.21 15.52 1.32
N LEU A 147 2.66 14.88 0.27
CA LEU A 147 3.45 14.22 -0.75
C LEU A 147 4.22 15.25 -1.61
N SER A 148 3.57 16.34 -2.01
CA SER A 148 4.19 17.45 -2.73
C SER A 148 5.37 18.04 -1.95
N ASP A 149 5.17 18.29 -0.65
CA ASP A 149 6.23 18.79 0.24
C ASP A 149 7.38 17.78 0.36
N TYR A 150 7.06 16.49 0.50
CA TYR A 150 8.06 15.42 0.57
C TYR A 150 8.92 15.36 -0.70
N VAL A 151 8.30 15.35 -1.88
CA VAL A 151 8.97 15.31 -3.19
C VAL A 151 9.88 16.51 -3.35
N THR A 152 9.35 17.72 -3.09
CA THR A 152 10.10 18.96 -3.22
C THR A 152 11.30 19.01 -2.28
N ASN A 153 11.15 18.60 -1.02
CA ASN A 153 12.23 18.60 -0.05
C ASN A 153 13.31 17.56 -0.40
N ARG A 154 12.93 16.39 -0.92
CA ARG A 154 13.89 15.38 -1.33
C ARG A 154 14.72 15.81 -2.54
N LEU A 155 14.10 16.46 -3.53
CA LEU A 155 14.80 17.04 -4.67
C LEU A 155 15.71 18.20 -4.24
N LYS A 156 15.26 19.06 -3.32
CA LYS A 156 16.11 20.13 -2.75
C LYS A 156 17.34 19.58 -2.05
N ALA A 157 17.22 18.46 -1.32
CA ALA A 157 18.37 17.79 -0.70
C ALA A 157 19.38 17.29 -1.74
N ALA A 158 18.91 16.95 -2.94
CA ALA A 158 19.73 16.62 -4.11
C ALA A 158 20.18 17.85 -4.92
N LYS A 159 19.95 19.07 -4.42
CA LYS A 159 20.24 20.37 -5.09
C LYS A 159 19.49 20.57 -6.40
N LEU A 160 18.31 19.99 -6.51
CA LEU A 160 17.40 20.12 -7.65
C LEU A 160 16.15 20.92 -7.23
N SER A 161 15.63 21.73 -8.14
CA SER A 161 14.27 22.28 -8.08
C SER A 161 13.40 21.55 -9.09
N ILE A 162 12.07 21.66 -8.97
CA ILE A 162 11.11 21.04 -9.89
C ILE A 162 10.10 22.11 -10.33
N SER A 163 9.73 22.14 -11.62
CA SER A 163 8.68 23.04 -12.10
C SER A 163 7.31 22.59 -11.59
N LYS A 164 6.35 23.50 -11.54
CA LYS A 164 5.00 23.19 -11.04
C LYS A 164 4.33 22.09 -11.87
N GLU A 165 4.40 22.22 -13.19
CA GLU A 165 3.81 21.24 -14.11
C GLU A 165 4.50 19.87 -14.00
N ALA A 166 5.83 19.85 -13.80
CA ALA A 166 6.57 18.62 -13.60
C ALA A 166 6.18 17.92 -12.29
N LEU A 167 5.98 18.71 -11.21
CA LEU A 167 5.55 18.19 -9.92
C LEU A 167 4.12 17.62 -10.00
N GLU A 168 3.19 18.35 -10.58
CA GLU A 168 1.81 17.88 -10.77
C GLU A 168 1.77 16.57 -11.57
N TYR A 169 2.53 16.51 -12.68
CA TYR A 169 2.63 15.29 -13.48
C TYR A 169 3.27 14.13 -12.69
N PHE A 170 4.32 14.38 -11.92
CA PHE A 170 4.98 13.36 -11.09
C PHE A 170 4.04 12.77 -10.03
N LEU A 171 3.31 13.64 -9.32
CA LEU A 171 2.34 13.22 -8.29
C LEU A 171 1.23 12.37 -8.91
N ASP A 172 0.74 12.79 -10.07
CA ASP A 172 -0.29 12.10 -10.82
C ASP A 172 0.23 10.75 -11.39
N ALA A 173 1.44 10.70 -11.95
CA ALA A 173 2.04 9.49 -12.51
C ALA A 173 2.33 8.43 -11.43
N THR A 174 2.66 8.82 -10.20
CA THR A 174 2.91 7.88 -9.10
C THR A 174 1.63 7.31 -8.49
N ASP A 175 0.48 7.95 -8.69
CA ASP A 175 -0.85 7.54 -8.19
C ASP A 175 -0.87 7.18 -6.68
N TYR A 176 0.07 7.75 -5.92
CA TYR A 176 0.25 7.43 -4.50
C TYR A 176 -0.96 7.78 -3.65
N THR A 177 -1.63 8.89 -3.93
CA THR A 177 -2.77 9.38 -3.15
C THR A 177 -4.06 8.62 -3.41
N SER A 178 -4.11 7.82 -4.48
CA SER A 178 -5.25 6.97 -4.81
C SER A 178 -5.35 5.79 -3.83
N TYR A 179 -6.51 5.59 -3.23
CA TYR A 179 -6.79 4.41 -2.40
C TYR A 179 -6.82 3.10 -3.18
N ARG A 180 -6.79 3.15 -4.51
CA ARG A 180 -6.89 1.99 -5.40
C ARG A 180 -5.53 1.51 -5.90
N SER A 181 -4.53 2.38 -5.96
CA SER A 181 -3.26 2.08 -6.62
C SER A 181 -2.43 1.01 -5.91
N GLY A 182 -2.61 0.86 -4.60
CA GLY A 182 -1.74 -0.01 -3.80
C GLY A 182 -0.27 0.44 -3.73
N THR A 183 0.09 1.56 -4.38
CA THR A 183 1.45 2.13 -4.34
C THR A 183 1.76 2.63 -2.94
N ASP A 184 2.96 2.33 -2.45
CA ASP A 184 3.51 2.87 -1.20
C ASP A 184 4.52 3.99 -1.49
N LEU A 185 5.00 4.65 -0.44
CA LEU A 185 6.01 5.69 -0.56
C LEU A 185 7.33 5.16 -1.15
N GLY A 186 7.59 3.85 -1.04
CA GLY A 186 8.77 3.22 -1.62
C GLY A 186 8.79 3.33 -3.14
N TYR A 187 7.64 3.18 -3.79
CA TYR A 187 7.52 3.41 -5.23
C TYR A 187 7.85 4.86 -5.59
N VAL A 188 7.27 5.83 -4.87
CA VAL A 188 7.56 7.27 -5.08
C VAL A 188 9.05 7.56 -4.91
N VAL A 189 9.68 6.98 -3.89
CA VAL A 189 11.12 7.14 -3.63
C VAL A 189 11.96 6.57 -4.78
N ASN A 190 11.62 5.41 -5.29
CA ASN A 190 12.33 4.81 -6.43
C ASN A 190 12.22 5.69 -7.69
N GLU A 191 11.04 6.24 -7.96
CA GLU A 191 10.85 7.17 -9.08
C GLU A 191 11.68 8.46 -8.89
N LEU A 192 11.73 9.00 -7.66
CA LEU A 192 12.56 10.17 -7.33
C LEU A 192 14.05 9.88 -7.45
N ASP A 193 14.51 8.69 -7.08
CA ASP A 193 15.91 8.30 -7.18
C ASP A 193 16.32 8.16 -8.65
N LYS A 194 15.48 7.59 -9.52
CA LYS A 194 15.68 7.55 -10.97
C LYS A 194 15.75 8.97 -11.56
N LEU A 195 14.79 9.82 -11.18
CA LEU A 195 14.71 11.21 -11.67
C LEU A 195 15.92 12.03 -11.22
N THR A 196 16.37 11.86 -9.98
CA THR A 196 17.57 12.51 -9.46
C THR A 196 18.83 12.05 -10.21
N ALA A 197 18.93 10.77 -10.53
CA ALA A 197 20.05 10.22 -11.31
C ALA A 197 20.04 10.74 -12.75
N TRP A 198 18.86 10.84 -13.38
CA TRP A 198 18.68 11.38 -14.73
C TRP A 198 19.07 12.86 -14.83
N CYS A 199 18.68 13.63 -13.82
CA CYS A 199 18.91 15.08 -13.79
C CYS A 199 20.28 15.49 -13.23
N ARG A 200 21.26 14.56 -13.14
CA ARG A 200 22.63 14.91 -12.70
C ARG A 200 23.21 16.03 -13.54
N GLY A 201 23.69 17.09 -12.87
CA GLY A 201 24.26 18.26 -13.52
C GLY A 201 23.23 19.33 -13.94
N LYS A 202 21.94 19.06 -13.81
CA LYS A 202 20.87 20.07 -13.97
C LYS A 202 20.60 20.78 -12.63
N LYS A 203 19.87 21.90 -12.69
CA LYS A 203 19.37 22.61 -11.50
C LYS A 203 17.84 22.52 -11.37
N LEU A 204 17.16 22.29 -12.50
CA LEU A 204 15.71 22.25 -12.59
C LEU A 204 15.28 20.96 -13.27
N VAL A 205 14.30 20.29 -12.66
CA VAL A 205 13.57 19.16 -13.23
C VAL A 205 12.40 19.70 -14.05
N SER A 206 12.41 19.45 -15.35
CA SER A 206 11.35 19.84 -16.27
C SER A 206 10.28 18.75 -16.42
N LEU A 207 9.12 19.11 -17.01
CA LEU A 207 8.08 18.16 -17.35
C LEU A 207 8.59 17.05 -18.30
N GLU A 208 9.47 17.39 -19.23
CA GLU A 208 10.05 16.44 -20.16
C GLU A 208 10.96 15.42 -19.46
N ASP A 209 11.73 15.85 -18.44
CA ASP A 209 12.53 14.95 -17.62
C ASP A 209 11.64 13.93 -16.90
N VAL A 210 10.55 14.41 -16.30
CA VAL A 210 9.61 13.51 -15.59
C VAL A 210 8.97 12.52 -16.56
N ARG A 211 8.52 12.96 -17.73
CA ARG A 211 7.94 12.09 -18.77
C ARG A 211 8.93 11.05 -19.29
N SER A 212 10.21 11.40 -19.36
CA SER A 212 11.26 10.49 -19.83
C SER A 212 11.60 9.37 -18.83
N VAL A 213 11.42 9.66 -17.52
CA VAL A 213 11.85 8.76 -16.43
C VAL A 213 10.67 8.05 -15.78
N CYS A 214 9.60 8.80 -15.49
CA CYS A 214 8.43 8.28 -14.81
C CYS A 214 7.40 7.87 -15.85
N SER A 215 7.34 6.59 -16.18
CA SER A 215 6.20 6.06 -16.91
C SER A 215 4.97 6.17 -16.02
N PRO A 216 3.80 6.59 -16.53
CA PRO A 216 2.55 6.49 -15.82
C PRO A 216 2.43 5.07 -15.26
N ALA A 217 2.02 4.91 -14.01
CA ALA A 217 1.88 3.58 -13.44
C ALA A 217 0.88 2.81 -14.33
N VAL A 218 1.30 1.71 -14.92
CA VAL A 218 0.44 0.82 -15.73
C VAL A 218 -0.86 0.50 -14.99
N THR A 219 -0.80 0.44 -13.66
CA THR A 219 -1.93 0.30 -12.75
C THR A 219 -2.96 1.43 -12.88
N ARG A 220 -2.52 2.68 -13.15
CA ARG A 220 -3.40 3.83 -13.31
C ARG A 220 -4.22 3.73 -14.60
N ASP A 221 -3.57 3.37 -15.70
CA ASP A 221 -4.25 3.28 -17.00
C ASP A 221 -5.21 2.10 -17.01
N ILE A 222 -4.85 0.99 -16.36
CA ILE A 222 -5.77 -0.13 -16.13
C ILE A 222 -6.95 0.31 -15.25
N SER A 223 -6.73 1.09 -14.19
CA SER A 223 -7.80 1.60 -13.34
C SER A 223 -8.71 2.56 -14.09
N ARG A 224 -8.13 3.47 -14.91
CA ARG A 224 -8.89 4.36 -15.80
C ARG A 224 -9.76 3.56 -16.77
N TYR A 225 -9.18 2.55 -17.41
CA TYR A 225 -9.93 1.66 -18.30
C TYR A 225 -11.11 0.99 -17.58
N THR A 226 -10.86 0.36 -16.43
CA THR A 226 -11.92 -0.31 -15.67
C THR A 226 -13.02 0.65 -15.21
N ASP A 227 -12.66 1.86 -14.78
CA ASP A 227 -13.60 2.89 -14.38
C ASP A 227 -14.47 3.39 -15.57
N CYS A 228 -13.86 3.58 -16.74
CA CYS A 228 -14.60 3.95 -17.95
C CYS A 228 -15.58 2.83 -18.36
N VAL A 229 -15.16 1.57 -18.31
CA VAL A 229 -16.04 0.43 -18.58
C VAL A 229 -17.23 0.40 -17.62
N LEU A 230 -17.00 0.52 -16.32
CA LEU A 230 -18.07 0.49 -15.30
C LEU A 230 -19.02 1.67 -15.39
N ARG A 231 -18.58 2.81 -15.96
CA ARG A 231 -19.42 4.00 -16.21
C ARG A 231 -20.16 3.97 -17.55
N GLY A 232 -19.82 3.06 -18.44
CA GLY A 232 -20.33 3.05 -19.81
C GLY A 232 -19.70 4.12 -20.71
N ASP A 233 -18.54 4.65 -20.35
CA ASP A 233 -17.79 5.63 -21.15
C ASP A 233 -16.95 4.90 -22.22
N MET A 234 -17.57 4.65 -23.38
CA MET A 234 -16.94 4.00 -24.53
C MET A 234 -15.71 4.76 -25.02
N LYS A 235 -15.82 6.10 -25.12
CA LYS A 235 -14.73 6.92 -25.65
C LYS A 235 -13.51 6.87 -24.71
N GLY A 236 -13.70 7.12 -23.44
CA GLY A 236 -12.64 7.07 -22.43
C GLY A 236 -12.02 5.67 -22.30
N ALA A 237 -12.83 4.61 -22.43
CA ALA A 237 -12.35 3.23 -22.42
C ALA A 237 -11.46 2.91 -23.63
N MET A 238 -11.84 3.36 -24.83
CA MET A 238 -11.02 3.15 -26.04
C MET A 238 -9.71 3.95 -26.02
N GLU A 239 -9.75 5.19 -25.53
CA GLU A 239 -8.53 5.98 -25.32
C GLU A 239 -7.57 5.28 -24.34
N ALA A 240 -8.09 4.76 -23.21
CA ALA A 240 -7.29 4.00 -22.26
C ALA A 240 -6.71 2.71 -22.86
N VAL A 241 -7.45 2.01 -23.74
CA VAL A 241 -6.93 0.84 -24.47
C VAL A 241 -5.74 1.22 -25.35
N MET A 242 -5.81 2.36 -26.07
CA MET A 242 -4.69 2.82 -26.91
C MET A 242 -3.43 3.07 -26.07
N GLU A 243 -3.57 3.78 -24.93
CA GLU A 243 -2.47 4.04 -24.01
C GLU A 243 -1.87 2.74 -23.43
N LEU A 244 -2.73 1.79 -23.02
CA LEU A 244 -2.28 0.49 -22.51
C LEU A 244 -1.51 -0.33 -23.55
N ARG A 245 -1.89 -0.22 -24.83
CA ARG A 245 -1.20 -0.89 -25.95
C ARG A 245 0.15 -0.24 -26.25
N GLU A 246 0.24 1.10 -26.25
CA GLU A 246 1.52 1.82 -26.40
C GLU A 246 2.51 1.44 -25.31
N LEU A 247 2.03 1.24 -24.05
CA LEU A 247 2.80 0.77 -22.91
C LEU A 247 3.10 -0.74 -22.97
N ARG A 248 2.66 -1.46 -24.02
CA ARG A 248 2.80 -2.91 -24.18
C ARG A 248 2.27 -3.68 -22.96
N THR A 249 1.21 -3.20 -22.36
CA THR A 249 0.56 -3.86 -21.21
C THR A 249 -0.15 -5.12 -21.69
N GLY A 250 0.22 -6.27 -21.16
CA GLY A 250 -0.39 -7.54 -21.54
C GLY A 250 -1.88 -7.58 -21.21
N LEU A 251 -2.71 -7.97 -22.16
CA LEU A 251 -4.18 -8.03 -22.02
C LEU A 251 -4.62 -8.88 -20.81
N SER A 252 -3.89 -9.95 -20.49
CA SER A 252 -4.19 -10.79 -19.31
C SER A 252 -4.22 -10.02 -18.00
N LEU A 253 -3.33 -9.04 -17.82
CA LEU A 253 -3.29 -8.18 -16.62
C LEU A 253 -4.50 -7.23 -16.58
N VAL A 254 -4.87 -6.69 -17.74
CA VAL A 254 -6.05 -5.81 -17.87
C VAL A 254 -7.34 -6.58 -17.59
N MET A 255 -7.46 -7.79 -18.15
CA MET A 255 -8.61 -8.68 -17.92
C MET A 255 -8.72 -9.09 -16.45
N TYR A 256 -7.59 -9.40 -15.78
CA TYR A 256 -7.56 -9.72 -14.37
C TYR A 256 -8.05 -8.55 -13.51
N SER A 257 -7.60 -7.34 -13.79
CA SER A 257 -8.03 -6.14 -13.07
C SER A 257 -9.52 -5.83 -13.32
N LEU A 258 -9.98 -5.97 -14.56
CA LEU A 258 -11.38 -5.77 -14.92
C LEU A 258 -12.30 -6.82 -14.27
N ASP A 259 -11.91 -8.09 -14.24
CA ASP A 259 -12.64 -9.14 -13.51
C ASP A 259 -12.81 -8.79 -12.04
N GLY A 260 -11.71 -8.36 -11.39
CA GLY A 260 -11.75 -7.89 -10.01
C GLY A 260 -12.73 -6.71 -9.79
N ALA A 261 -12.73 -5.74 -10.71
CA ALA A 261 -13.63 -4.57 -10.63
C ALA A 261 -15.10 -4.98 -10.85
N LEU A 262 -15.37 -5.87 -11.80
CA LEU A 262 -16.72 -6.40 -12.06
C LEU A 262 -17.26 -7.20 -10.88
N ARG A 263 -16.45 -8.07 -10.26
CA ARG A 263 -16.83 -8.82 -9.05
C ARG A 263 -17.16 -7.88 -7.89
N GLN A 264 -16.38 -6.85 -7.69
CA GLN A 264 -16.63 -5.85 -6.64
C GLN A 264 -17.90 -5.06 -6.91
N ASN A 265 -18.15 -4.68 -8.17
CA ASN A 265 -19.39 -4.02 -8.55
C ASN A 265 -20.58 -4.95 -8.34
N ALA A 266 -20.50 -6.21 -8.76
CA ALA A 266 -21.54 -7.21 -8.54
C ALA A 266 -21.87 -7.40 -7.05
N MET A 267 -20.84 -7.52 -6.18
CA MET A 267 -21.03 -7.61 -4.73
C MET A 267 -21.69 -6.35 -4.16
N MET A 268 -21.32 -5.16 -4.64
CA MET A 268 -21.93 -3.91 -4.22
C MET A 268 -23.41 -3.86 -4.63
N GLN A 269 -23.72 -4.14 -5.89
CA GLN A 269 -25.10 -4.11 -6.40
C GLN A 269 -25.98 -5.16 -5.70
N TYR A 270 -25.45 -6.36 -5.47
CA TYR A 270 -26.14 -7.38 -4.69
C TYR A 270 -26.41 -6.93 -3.26
N GLY A 271 -25.41 -6.36 -2.57
CA GLY A 271 -25.58 -5.84 -1.23
C GLY A 271 -26.65 -4.75 -1.14
N LEU A 272 -26.61 -3.78 -2.08
CA LEU A 272 -27.59 -2.69 -2.15
C LEU A 272 -29.01 -3.22 -2.41
N SER A 273 -29.19 -4.19 -3.30
CA SER A 273 -30.51 -4.80 -3.58
C SER A 273 -31.08 -5.59 -2.40
N HIS A 274 -30.23 -6.02 -1.45
CA HIS A 274 -30.63 -6.69 -0.20
C HIS A 274 -30.65 -5.75 1.02
N GLY A 275 -30.63 -4.44 0.80
CA GLY A 275 -30.77 -3.45 1.87
C GLY A 275 -29.51 -3.24 2.73
N MET A 276 -28.34 -3.74 2.30
CA MET A 276 -27.10 -3.52 3.04
C MET A 276 -26.62 -2.08 2.93
N GLY A 277 -26.14 -1.51 4.04
CA GLY A 277 -25.53 -0.18 4.07
C GLY A 277 -24.12 -0.15 3.45
N GLU A 278 -23.68 1.03 3.03
CA GLU A 278 -22.34 1.22 2.42
C GLU A 278 -21.19 0.75 3.33
N GLU A 279 -21.32 0.94 4.66
CA GLU A 279 -20.33 0.49 5.65
C GLU A 279 -20.24 -1.05 5.74
N GLU A 280 -21.37 -1.73 5.69
CA GLU A 280 -21.43 -3.19 5.72
C GLU A 280 -20.82 -3.80 4.46
N ILE A 281 -21.17 -3.24 3.29
CA ILE A 281 -20.60 -3.65 2.00
C ILE A 281 -19.09 -3.43 2.00
N ALA A 282 -18.64 -2.27 2.47
CA ALA A 282 -17.23 -1.93 2.58
C ALA A 282 -16.46 -2.94 3.45
N LYS A 283 -17.03 -3.30 4.61
CA LYS A 283 -16.45 -4.31 5.52
C LYS A 283 -16.34 -5.68 4.85
N LYS A 284 -17.37 -6.12 4.12
CA LYS A 284 -17.36 -7.40 3.38
C LYS A 284 -16.33 -7.41 2.24
N GLN A 285 -16.12 -6.28 1.59
CA GLN A 285 -15.13 -6.13 0.52
C GLN A 285 -13.71 -5.80 1.02
N GLY A 286 -13.52 -5.58 2.32
CA GLY A 286 -12.24 -5.15 2.89
C GLY A 286 -11.79 -3.76 2.42
N ARG A 287 -12.74 -2.85 2.12
CA ARG A 287 -12.51 -1.53 1.56
C ARG A 287 -12.98 -0.41 2.49
N HIS A 288 -12.51 0.81 2.20
CA HIS A 288 -13.00 1.99 2.91
C HIS A 288 -14.43 2.36 2.44
N PRO A 289 -15.36 2.75 3.32
CA PRO A 289 -16.75 3.10 2.96
C PRO A 289 -16.86 4.17 1.87
N TYR A 290 -15.95 5.14 1.86
CA TYR A 290 -15.87 6.18 0.83
C TYR A 290 -15.74 5.61 -0.59
N VAL A 291 -14.99 4.52 -0.77
CA VAL A 291 -14.81 3.87 -2.08
C VAL A 291 -16.14 3.28 -2.57
N ILE A 292 -16.93 2.69 -1.68
CA ILE A 292 -18.26 2.15 -2.01
C ILE A 292 -19.21 3.29 -2.40
N LYS A 293 -19.20 4.38 -1.63
CA LYS A 293 -20.01 5.57 -1.91
C LYS A 293 -19.67 6.16 -3.29
N LEU A 294 -18.38 6.26 -3.62
CA LEU A 294 -17.93 6.77 -4.93
C LEU A 294 -18.32 5.81 -6.07
N ALA A 295 -18.14 4.51 -5.89
CA ALA A 295 -18.52 3.48 -6.86
C ALA A 295 -20.04 3.52 -7.11
N ARG A 296 -20.86 3.60 -6.05
CA ARG A 296 -22.32 3.72 -6.16
C ARG A 296 -22.75 4.94 -6.97
N LYS A 297 -22.04 6.07 -6.80
CA LYS A 297 -22.33 7.30 -7.54
C LYS A 297 -21.95 7.22 -9.02
N ASN A 298 -20.85 6.57 -9.32
CA ASN A 298 -20.19 6.65 -10.64
C ASN A 298 -20.49 5.45 -11.54
N ASN A 299 -20.65 4.25 -10.98
CA ASN A 299 -20.86 3.04 -11.78
C ASN A 299 -22.31 2.94 -12.24
N ARG A 300 -22.50 2.65 -13.51
CA ARG A 300 -23.83 2.45 -14.12
C ARG A 300 -24.15 0.98 -14.36
N MET A 301 -23.15 0.11 -14.27
CA MET A 301 -23.28 -1.30 -14.55
C MET A 301 -24.12 -2.01 -13.48
N SER A 302 -25.15 -2.72 -13.90
CA SER A 302 -26.03 -3.52 -13.04
C SER A 302 -25.31 -4.78 -12.49
N LEU A 303 -26.01 -5.52 -11.59
CA LEU A 303 -25.56 -6.82 -11.14
C LEU A 303 -25.48 -7.82 -12.32
N GLU A 304 -26.52 -7.87 -13.13
CA GLU A 304 -26.62 -8.77 -14.30
C GLU A 304 -25.52 -8.47 -15.31
N ASP A 305 -25.28 -7.20 -15.64
CA ASP A 305 -24.21 -6.81 -16.57
C ASP A 305 -22.81 -7.12 -16.03
N SER A 306 -22.60 -6.99 -14.73
CA SER A 306 -21.33 -7.40 -14.10
C SER A 306 -21.09 -8.90 -14.19
N LEU A 307 -22.12 -9.71 -13.96
CA LEU A 307 -22.04 -11.18 -14.10
C LEU A 307 -21.82 -11.59 -15.56
N TYR A 308 -22.51 -10.94 -16.50
CA TYR A 308 -22.25 -11.12 -17.92
C TYR A 308 -20.79 -10.78 -18.27
N GLY A 309 -20.28 -9.67 -17.76
CA GLY A 309 -18.89 -9.27 -18.00
C GLY A 309 -17.88 -10.31 -17.51
N ILE A 310 -18.08 -10.85 -16.31
CA ILE A 310 -17.24 -11.92 -15.76
C ILE A 310 -17.25 -13.16 -16.68
N ALA A 311 -18.43 -13.56 -17.18
CA ALA A 311 -18.57 -14.69 -18.10
C ALA A 311 -17.87 -14.41 -19.44
N LEU A 312 -18.05 -13.19 -20.00
CA LEU A 312 -17.40 -12.74 -21.24
C LEU A 312 -15.87 -12.77 -21.12
N LEU A 313 -15.30 -12.29 -20.01
CA LEU A 313 -13.86 -12.35 -19.77
C LEU A 313 -13.34 -13.79 -19.74
N GLY A 314 -14.05 -14.69 -19.07
CA GLY A 314 -13.68 -16.11 -19.04
C GLY A 314 -13.76 -16.79 -20.41
N GLU A 315 -14.73 -16.42 -21.26
CA GLU A 315 -14.83 -16.91 -22.63
C GLU A 315 -13.71 -16.34 -23.52
N THR A 316 -13.42 -15.05 -23.38
CA THR A 316 -12.37 -14.37 -24.14
C THR A 316 -10.98 -14.92 -23.78
N ASP A 317 -10.68 -15.17 -22.50
CA ASP A 317 -9.44 -15.80 -22.04
C ASP A 317 -9.25 -17.18 -22.67
N ARG A 318 -10.34 -17.96 -22.75
CA ARG A 318 -10.34 -19.27 -23.38
C ARG A 318 -10.07 -19.21 -24.90
N LYS A 319 -10.65 -18.21 -25.58
CA LYS A 319 -10.42 -17.99 -27.03
C LYS A 319 -8.98 -17.53 -27.29
N LEU A 320 -8.45 -16.63 -26.48
CA LEU A 320 -7.05 -16.18 -26.55
C LEU A 320 -6.07 -17.35 -26.40
N LYS A 321 -6.24 -18.17 -25.35
CA LYS A 321 -5.37 -19.35 -25.08
C LYS A 321 -5.43 -20.40 -26.19
N ARG A 322 -6.48 -20.43 -26.99
CA ARG A 322 -6.65 -21.31 -28.16
C ARG A 322 -6.28 -20.63 -29.48
N SER A 323 -5.76 -19.40 -29.43
CA SER A 323 -5.46 -18.58 -30.63
C SER A 323 -6.65 -18.39 -31.58
N LEU A 324 -7.89 -18.39 -31.04
CA LEU A 324 -9.12 -18.15 -31.79
C LEU A 324 -9.45 -16.66 -31.95
N ILE A 325 -8.80 -15.81 -31.21
CA ILE A 325 -8.92 -14.36 -31.27
C ILE A 325 -7.54 -13.76 -30.90
N ASP A 326 -7.18 -12.67 -31.54
CA ASP A 326 -6.00 -11.88 -31.21
C ASP A 326 -6.31 -10.87 -30.09
N GLU A 327 -5.25 -10.30 -29.47
CA GLU A 327 -5.41 -9.37 -28.35
C GLU A 327 -6.18 -8.10 -28.75
N ASP A 328 -6.00 -7.59 -29.94
CA ASP A 328 -6.66 -6.38 -30.43
C ASP A 328 -8.15 -6.57 -30.57
N SER A 329 -8.54 -7.67 -31.20
CA SER A 329 -9.95 -8.05 -31.33
C SER A 329 -10.58 -8.31 -29.96
N ALA A 330 -9.84 -8.90 -29.04
CA ALA A 330 -10.32 -9.15 -27.69
C ALA A 330 -10.53 -7.83 -26.89
N TYR A 331 -9.63 -6.86 -27.01
CA TYR A 331 -9.83 -5.52 -26.41
C TYR A 331 -11.11 -4.85 -26.93
N ILE A 332 -11.29 -4.86 -28.26
CA ILE A 332 -12.48 -4.25 -28.88
C ILE A 332 -13.75 -4.98 -28.43
N LEU A 333 -13.75 -6.30 -28.44
CA LEU A 333 -14.90 -7.12 -28.02
C LEU A 333 -15.31 -6.82 -26.58
N ILE A 334 -14.36 -6.88 -25.64
CA ILE A 334 -14.61 -6.65 -24.20
C ILE A 334 -15.12 -5.22 -24.00
N THR A 335 -14.42 -4.23 -24.56
CA THR A 335 -14.74 -2.82 -24.36
C THR A 335 -16.13 -2.48 -24.91
N THR A 336 -16.43 -2.86 -26.15
CA THR A 336 -17.71 -2.54 -26.77
C THR A 336 -18.88 -3.26 -26.12
N ALA A 337 -18.73 -4.54 -25.80
CA ALA A 337 -19.78 -5.31 -25.16
C ALA A 337 -20.16 -4.78 -23.78
N LEU A 338 -19.16 -4.42 -22.95
CA LEU A 338 -19.41 -4.01 -21.57
C LEU A 338 -19.86 -2.54 -21.46
N THR A 339 -19.23 -1.63 -22.21
CA THR A 339 -19.64 -0.21 -22.18
C THR A 339 -21.03 0.01 -22.75
N SER A 340 -21.42 -0.75 -23.81
CA SER A 340 -22.77 -0.67 -24.39
C SER A 340 -23.87 -1.15 -23.43
N ARG A 341 -23.55 -2.08 -22.52
CA ARG A 341 -24.47 -2.53 -21.47
C ARG A 341 -24.58 -1.51 -20.34
N ALA A 342 -23.47 -0.98 -19.87
CA ALA A 342 -23.44 0.04 -18.83
C ALA A 342 -24.07 1.38 -19.25
N ALA A 343 -24.22 1.64 -20.55
CA ALA A 343 -24.85 2.85 -21.09
C ALA A 343 -26.38 2.77 -21.19
N LYS A 344 -26.97 1.58 -21.05
CA LYS A 344 -28.44 1.37 -21.00
C LYS A 344 -28.97 1.64 -19.61
#